data_e0a92f09008836c96e3c945693e06809
#
_entry.id   e0a92f09008836c96e3c945693e06809
#
_cell.length_a   1.000
_cell.length_b   1.000
_cell.length_c   1.000
_cell.angle_alpha   90.00
_cell.angle_beta   90.00
_cell.angle_gamma   90.00
#
_symmetry.space_group_name_H-M   'P 1'
#
loop_
_entity.id
_entity.type
_entity.pdbx_description
1 polymer ?
#
loop_
_entity_poly.entity_id
_entity_poly.type
_entity_poly.pdbx_seq_one_letter_code
_entity_poly.pdbx_strand_id
1 'polypeptide(L)'
;MDLGIAIKAVRKKLRMSQQELAERCKISQTSLSQIETGIKRPSQRTINKVCTVLDIPEAILYIVAMEEADVPPAKIGMYNLLYPSMKSLALSIANPQSEDVEA
;
A
#
# COMPACT_ATOMS: atom_id res chain seq x y z
N MET A 1 9.82 4.55 -4.81
CA MET A 1 8.84 3.80 -3.99
C MET A 1 8.06 4.77 -3.12
N ASP A 2 6.77 4.83 -3.32
CA ASP A 2 5.92 5.74 -2.56
C ASP A 2 5.01 4.96 -1.62
N LEU A 3 5.48 4.75 -0.41
CA LEU A 3 4.74 3.99 0.59
C LEU A 3 3.49 4.73 1.07
N GLY A 4 3.51 6.06 1.08
CA GLY A 4 2.34 6.85 1.49
C GLY A 4 1.17 6.65 0.54
N ILE A 5 1.44 6.74 -0.76
CA ILE A 5 0.41 6.51 -1.78
C ILE A 5 -0.08 5.06 -1.71
N ALA A 6 0.82 4.11 -1.48
CA ALA A 6 0.44 2.70 -1.37
C ALA A 6 -0.48 2.45 -0.17
N ILE A 7 -0.15 3.01 0.98
CA ILE A 7 -0.98 2.89 2.18
C ILE A 7 -2.37 3.46 1.91
N LYS A 8 -2.43 4.63 1.30
CA LYS A 8 -3.71 5.26 0.96
C LYS A 8 -4.51 4.39 -0.01
N ALA A 9 -3.86 3.84 -1.03
CA ALA A 9 -4.53 3.02 -2.04
C ALA A 9 -5.13 1.75 -1.42
N VAL A 10 -4.37 1.05 -0.58
CA VAL A 10 -4.87 -0.16 0.08
C VAL A 10 -5.98 0.19 1.07
N ARG A 11 -5.78 1.25 1.85
CA ARG A 11 -6.80 1.71 2.79
C ARG A 11 -8.13 1.97 2.10
N LYS A 12 -8.10 2.69 0.99
CA LYS A 12 -9.31 2.99 0.22
C LYS A 12 -9.93 1.74 -0.41
N LYS A 13 -9.11 0.82 -0.85
CA LYS A 13 -9.60 -0.45 -1.39
C LYS A 13 -10.39 -1.22 -0.34
N LEU A 14 -9.98 -1.12 0.92
CA LEU A 14 -10.65 -1.75 2.04
C LEU A 14 -11.78 -0.88 2.61
N ARG A 15 -12.07 0.26 1.99
CA ARG A 15 -13.12 1.19 2.41
C ARG A 15 -12.94 1.65 3.85
N MET A 16 -11.69 1.84 4.26
CA MET A 16 -11.36 2.28 5.60
C MET A 16 -11.06 3.78 5.58
N SER A 17 -11.60 4.52 6.55
CA SER A 17 -11.31 5.94 6.65
C SER A 17 -9.89 6.15 7.19
N GLN A 18 -9.34 7.33 6.93
CA GLN A 18 -8.03 7.70 7.47
C GLN A 18 -8.06 7.69 9.00
N GLN A 19 -9.15 8.19 9.59
CA GLN A 19 -9.31 8.20 11.03
C GLN A 19 -9.30 6.78 11.60
N GLU A 20 -10.04 5.89 10.97
CA GLU A 20 -10.12 4.50 11.42
C GLU A 20 -8.76 3.81 11.38
N LEU A 21 -8.03 3.96 10.27
CA LEU A 21 -6.71 3.35 10.16
C LEU A 21 -5.75 3.94 11.21
N ALA A 22 -5.77 5.26 11.40
CA ALA A 22 -4.90 5.90 12.38
C ALA A 22 -5.18 5.36 13.79
N GLU A 23 -6.45 5.27 14.17
CA GLU A 23 -6.84 4.76 15.47
C GLU A 23 -6.38 3.31 15.68
N ARG A 24 -6.58 2.47 14.68
CA ARG A 24 -6.21 1.06 14.78
C ARG A 24 -4.70 0.87 14.80
N CYS A 25 -3.96 1.74 14.16
CA CYS A 25 -2.49 1.75 14.19
C CYS A 25 -1.93 2.46 15.43
N LYS A 26 -2.79 3.11 16.21
CA LYS A 26 -2.37 3.88 17.40
C LYS A 26 -1.40 5.00 17.02
N ILE A 27 -1.70 5.69 15.93
CA ILE A 27 -0.98 6.90 15.53
C ILE A 27 -2.02 8.01 15.34
N SER A 28 -1.56 9.26 15.34
CA SER A 28 -2.48 10.38 15.13
C SER A 28 -2.95 10.42 13.68
N GLN A 29 -4.15 10.94 13.45
CA GLN A 29 -4.64 11.13 12.09
C GLN A 29 -3.76 12.12 11.33
N THR A 30 -3.24 13.14 12.02
CA THR A 30 -2.30 14.09 11.42
C THR A 30 -1.05 13.38 10.91
N SER A 31 -0.51 12.47 11.72
CA SER A 31 0.68 11.70 11.33
C SER A 31 0.38 10.84 10.10
N LEU A 32 -0.75 10.14 10.08
CA LEU A 32 -1.13 9.33 8.93
C LEU A 32 -1.35 10.18 7.70
N SER A 33 -2.00 11.33 7.84
CA SER A 33 -2.20 12.26 6.73
C SER A 33 -0.86 12.70 6.14
N GLN A 34 0.10 13.02 6.97
CA GLN A 34 1.43 13.43 6.52
C GLN A 34 2.14 12.30 5.78
N ILE A 35 1.98 11.07 6.23
CA ILE A 35 2.53 9.90 5.56
C ILE A 35 1.89 9.72 4.19
N GLU A 36 0.56 9.79 4.12
CA GLU A 36 -0.17 9.57 2.88
C GLU A 36 0.08 10.65 1.84
N THR A 37 0.42 11.86 2.26
CA THR A 37 0.71 12.96 1.34
C THR A 37 2.21 13.10 1.03
N GLY A 38 3.05 12.26 1.62
CA GLY A 38 4.49 12.27 1.34
C GLY A 38 5.29 13.28 2.15
N ILE A 39 4.65 14.01 3.06
CA ILE A 39 5.35 14.97 3.92
C ILE A 39 6.24 14.22 4.91
N LYS A 40 5.79 13.08 5.38
CA LYS A 40 6.50 12.29 6.37
C LYS A 40 6.69 10.86 5.86
N ARG A 41 7.89 10.34 6.04
CA ARG A 41 8.20 8.97 5.66
C ARG A 41 7.81 8.03 6.80
N PRO A 42 7.09 6.93 6.55
CA PRO A 42 6.74 6.01 7.62
C PRO A 42 7.99 5.26 8.09
N SER A 43 8.10 5.06 9.40
CA SER A 43 9.13 4.20 9.97
C SER A 43 8.79 2.74 9.72
N GLN A 44 9.77 1.85 9.86
CA GLN A 44 9.51 0.41 9.74
C GLN A 44 8.47 -0.04 10.76
N ARG A 45 8.49 0.53 11.95
CA ARG A 45 7.49 0.22 12.98
C ARG A 45 6.09 0.59 12.53
N THR A 46 5.93 1.75 11.90
CA THR A 46 4.64 2.18 11.37
C THR A 46 4.20 1.29 10.22
N ILE A 47 5.12 0.93 9.33
CA ILE A 47 4.83 0.01 8.22
C ILE A 47 4.31 -1.32 8.76
N ASN A 48 4.96 -1.86 9.78
CA ASN A 48 4.54 -3.11 10.39
C ASN A 48 3.13 -3.02 10.97
N LYS A 49 2.82 -1.92 11.66
CA LYS A 49 1.49 -1.70 12.23
C LYS A 49 0.42 -1.60 11.14
N VAL A 50 0.71 -0.84 10.09
CA VAL A 50 -0.22 -0.66 8.97
C VAL A 50 -0.49 -2.00 8.30
N CYS A 51 0.53 -2.77 8.00
CA CYS A 51 0.36 -4.07 7.34
C CYS A 51 -0.43 -5.03 8.22
N THR A 52 -0.21 -5.00 9.54
CA THR A 52 -0.98 -5.83 10.48
C THR A 52 -2.45 -5.44 10.48
N VAL A 53 -2.74 -4.15 10.55
CA VAL A 53 -4.13 -3.66 10.57
C VAL A 53 -4.83 -3.93 9.24
N LEU A 54 -4.14 -3.73 8.13
CA LEU A 54 -4.70 -3.96 6.80
C LEU A 54 -4.71 -5.45 6.43
N ASP A 55 -4.08 -6.27 7.25
CA ASP A 55 -4.01 -7.72 7.06
C ASP A 55 -3.41 -8.09 5.69
N ILE A 56 -2.28 -7.49 5.39
CA ILE A 56 -1.54 -7.78 4.16
C ILE A 56 -0.08 -8.06 4.47
N PRO A 57 0.57 -8.92 3.65
CA PRO A 57 2.03 -9.05 3.73
C PRO A 57 2.70 -7.74 3.35
N GLU A 58 3.83 -7.45 3.96
CA GLU A 58 4.60 -6.25 3.62
C GLU A 58 4.95 -6.20 2.14
N ALA A 59 5.25 -7.36 1.55
CA ALA A 59 5.57 -7.44 0.12
C ALA A 59 4.45 -6.87 -0.76
N ILE A 60 3.20 -7.09 -0.39
CA ILE A 60 2.07 -6.56 -1.15
C ILE A 60 2.07 -5.03 -1.11
N LEU A 61 2.34 -4.45 0.05
CA LEU A 61 2.44 -2.99 0.16
C LEU A 61 3.57 -2.45 -0.72
N TYR A 62 4.73 -3.11 -0.72
CA TYR A 62 5.86 -2.69 -1.53
C TYR A 62 5.58 -2.81 -3.03
N ILE A 63 4.86 -3.84 -3.46
CA ILE A 63 4.46 -3.97 -4.86
C ILE A 63 3.58 -2.78 -5.26
N VAL A 64 2.60 -2.43 -4.43
CA VAL A 64 1.73 -1.29 -4.72
C VAL A 64 2.53 0.02 -4.73
N ALA A 65 3.57 0.12 -3.92
CA ALA A 65 4.39 1.32 -3.79
C ALA A 65 5.44 1.49 -4.88
N MET A 66 5.71 0.46 -5.69
CA MET A 66 6.76 0.54 -6.71
C MET A 66 6.51 1.66 -7.70
N GLU A 67 7.59 2.31 -8.10
CA GLU A 67 7.58 3.38 -9.09
C GLU A 67 8.65 3.11 -10.16
N GLU A 68 8.52 3.81 -11.27
CA GLU A 68 9.49 3.71 -12.35
C GLU A 68 10.92 3.98 -11.87
N ALA A 69 11.07 4.93 -10.93
CA ALA A 69 12.37 5.28 -10.37
C ALA A 69 13.05 4.13 -9.61
N ASP A 70 12.28 3.12 -9.21
CA ASP A 70 12.83 1.95 -8.50
C ASP A 70 13.42 0.91 -9.44
N VAL A 71 13.28 1.11 -10.75
CA VAL A 71 13.61 0.12 -11.78
C VAL A 71 14.83 0.57 -12.58
N PRO A 72 15.79 -0.32 -12.85
CA PRO A 72 16.91 0.03 -13.72
C PRO A 72 16.43 0.54 -15.07
N PRO A 73 17.07 1.59 -15.62
CA PRO A 73 16.61 2.20 -16.87
C PRO A 73 16.40 1.20 -18.02
N ALA A 74 17.24 0.19 -18.12
CA ALA A 74 17.14 -0.80 -19.17
C ALA A 74 15.89 -1.67 -19.07
N LYS A 75 15.21 -1.67 -17.92
CA LYS A 75 14.05 -2.53 -17.67
C LYS A 75 12.74 -1.76 -17.53
N ILE A 76 12.77 -0.46 -17.73
CA ILE A 76 11.56 0.37 -17.58
C ILE A 76 10.47 -0.05 -18.56
N GLY A 77 10.82 -0.41 -19.80
CA GLY A 77 9.84 -0.88 -20.76
C GLY A 77 9.07 -2.11 -20.29
N MET A 78 9.80 -3.08 -19.74
CA MET A 78 9.16 -4.28 -19.18
C MET A 78 8.32 -3.94 -17.97
N TYR A 79 8.82 -3.06 -17.10
CA TYR A 79 8.07 -2.60 -15.94
C TYR A 79 6.74 -1.95 -16.36
N ASN A 80 6.78 -1.04 -17.33
CA ASN A 80 5.57 -0.36 -17.79
C ASN A 80 4.56 -1.33 -18.41
N LEU A 81 5.05 -2.41 -19.02
CA LEU A 81 4.19 -3.43 -19.60
C LEU A 81 3.53 -4.29 -18.52
N LEU A 82 4.29 -4.70 -17.51
CA LEU A 82 3.83 -5.69 -16.53
C LEU A 82 3.25 -5.10 -15.26
N TYR A 83 3.73 -3.93 -14.84
CA TYR A 83 3.36 -3.39 -13.53
C TYR A 83 1.87 -3.12 -13.35
N PRO A 84 1.12 -2.58 -14.33
CA PRO A 84 -0.32 -2.37 -14.12
C PRO A 84 -1.05 -3.64 -13.68
N SER A 85 -0.70 -4.78 -14.27
CA SER A 85 -1.29 -6.07 -13.87
C SER A 85 -0.81 -6.51 -12.51
N MET A 86 0.47 -6.34 -12.21
CA MET A 86 1.02 -6.68 -10.90
C MET A 86 0.36 -5.86 -9.80
N LYS A 87 0.20 -4.55 -10.04
CA LYS A 87 -0.45 -3.67 -9.07
C LYS A 87 -1.90 -4.07 -8.85
N SER A 88 -2.60 -4.39 -9.92
CA SER A 88 -4.00 -4.82 -9.84
C SER A 88 -4.13 -6.11 -9.03
N LEU A 89 -3.25 -7.07 -9.27
CA LEU A 89 -3.23 -8.32 -8.52
C LEU A 89 -2.94 -8.07 -7.04
N ALA A 90 -1.97 -7.22 -6.73
CA ALA A 90 -1.61 -6.91 -5.36
C ALA A 90 -2.79 -6.26 -4.62
N LEU A 91 -3.49 -5.33 -5.26
CA LEU A 91 -4.66 -4.69 -4.66
C LEU A 91 -5.80 -5.68 -4.50
N SER A 92 -5.95 -6.64 -5.39
CA SER A 92 -6.96 -7.69 -5.28
C SER A 92 -6.68 -8.61 -4.09
N ILE A 93 -5.42 -8.94 -3.86
CA ILE A 93 -5.02 -9.74 -2.70
C ILE A 93 -5.35 -9.00 -1.40
N ALA A 94 -5.16 -7.68 -1.39
CA ALA A 94 -5.47 -6.87 -0.22
C ALA A 94 -6.99 -6.76 0.04
N ASN A 95 -7.82 -6.98 -0.98
CA ASN A 95 -9.26 -6.84 -0.85
C ASN A 95 -9.84 -8.04 -0.07
N PRO A 96 -10.55 -7.80 1.06
CA PRO A 96 -11.10 -8.92 1.85
C PRO A 96 -12.10 -9.77 1.07
N GLN A 97 -12.71 -9.24 0.03
CA GLN A 97 -13.67 -9.99 -0.79
C GLN A 97 -13.00 -10.98 -1.73
N SER A 98 -11.67 -10.92 -1.90
CA SER A 98 -10.97 -11.85 -2.77
C SER A 98 -11.06 -13.28 -2.27
N GLU A 99 -11.36 -13.48 -1.00
CA GLU A 99 -11.55 -14.82 -0.44
C GLU A 99 -12.80 -15.51 -0.97
N ASP A 100 -13.78 -14.73 -1.40
CA ASP A 100 -15.03 -15.28 -1.92
C ASP A 100 -14.88 -15.90 -3.30
N VAL A 101 -13.77 -15.64 -3.95
CA VAL A 101 -13.50 -16.19 -5.28
C VAL A 101 -13.19 -17.67 -5.22
N GLU A 102 -12.78 -18.14 -4.07
CA GLU A 102 -12.41 -19.50 -3.87
C GLU A 102 -13.64 -20.37 -3.75
N ALA A 103 -13.98 -21.03 -4.70
CA ALA A 103 -15.21 -21.82 -4.69
C ALA A 103 -14.94 -23.29 -4.59
#